data_289e7caf6d2d0d7c0e5ff601b154937d
#
_entry.id   289e7caf6d2d0d7c0e5ff601b154937d
#
_cell.length_a   1.000
_cell.length_b   1.000
_cell.length_c   1.000
_cell.angle_alpha   90.00
_cell.angle_beta   90.00
_cell.angle_gamma   90.00
#
_symmetry.space_group_name_H-M   'P 1'
#
loop_
_entity.id
_entity.type
_entity.pdbx_description
1 polymer ?
#
loop_
_entity_poly.entity_id
_entity_poly.type
_entity_poly.pdbx_seq_one_letter_code
_entity_poly.pdbx_strand_id
1 'polypeptide(L)'
;MKLDRTSMLYATLVLTGTSLASQLLGFLYRILLSRLIGAEIMGLYQLIMPVYSVVMSITAVGLTVAMSNLSSEYHALGNRLAIAQVLRRCLAAFLILFSLVAAVTALLYDPISVYLLGDARTQLGLLLLLPCILLTGVENLHKHFFYGTGNIRPPA
;
A
#
# COMPACT_ATOMS: atom_id res chain seq x y z
N MET A 1 -14.71 28.34 0.22
CA MET A 1 -14.54 27.66 -1.06
C MET A 1 -15.80 26.82 -1.29
N LYS A 2 -16.72 27.25 -2.18
CA LYS A 2 -17.90 26.43 -2.55
C LYS A 2 -17.34 25.26 -3.39
N LEU A 3 -17.28 24.08 -2.79
CA LEU A 3 -17.05 22.84 -3.55
C LEU A 3 -18.28 22.65 -4.44
N ASP A 4 -18.13 22.92 -5.72
CA ASP A 4 -19.18 22.68 -6.70
C ASP A 4 -19.57 21.19 -6.64
N ARG A 5 -20.86 20.93 -6.44
CA ARG A 5 -21.43 19.56 -6.42
C ARG A 5 -21.01 18.74 -7.64
N THR A 6 -20.90 19.41 -8.79
CA THR A 6 -20.42 18.82 -10.05
C THR A 6 -18.97 18.36 -9.98
N SER A 7 -18.09 19.11 -9.31
CA SER A 7 -16.69 18.73 -9.13
C SER A 7 -16.53 17.50 -8.20
N MET A 8 -17.34 17.43 -7.13
CA MET A 8 -17.32 16.26 -6.23
C MET A 8 -17.88 15.01 -6.89
N LEU A 9 -18.98 15.13 -7.64
CA LEU A 9 -19.56 14.00 -8.38
C LEU A 9 -18.59 13.48 -9.44
N TYR A 10 -17.95 14.39 -10.19
CA TYR A 10 -16.93 14.01 -11.17
C TYR A 10 -15.76 13.26 -10.53
N ALA A 11 -15.22 13.78 -9.42
CA ALA A 11 -14.14 13.13 -8.68
C ALA A 11 -14.53 11.72 -8.19
N THR A 12 -15.75 11.60 -7.65
CA THR A 12 -16.27 10.30 -7.17
C THR A 12 -16.44 9.32 -8.33
N LEU A 13 -17.00 9.75 -9.46
CA LEU A 13 -17.18 8.88 -10.62
C LEU A 13 -15.84 8.42 -11.21
N VAL A 14 -14.86 9.32 -11.31
CA VAL A 14 -13.51 8.96 -11.78
C VAL A 14 -12.86 7.94 -10.85
N LEU A 15 -12.86 8.18 -9.54
CA LEU A 15 -12.26 7.26 -8.56
C LEU A 15 -12.98 5.92 -8.56
N THR A 16 -14.31 5.90 -8.62
CA THR A 16 -15.08 4.65 -8.66
C THR A 16 -14.82 3.89 -9.96
N GLY A 17 -14.83 4.58 -11.10
CA GLY A 17 -14.55 3.97 -12.40
C GLY A 17 -13.15 3.37 -12.47
N THR A 18 -12.15 4.12 -12.01
CA THR A 18 -10.75 3.64 -11.95
C THR A 18 -10.62 2.44 -11.01
N SER A 19 -11.27 2.48 -9.85
CA SER A 19 -11.25 1.36 -8.89
C SER A 19 -11.89 0.10 -9.47
N LEU A 20 -13.03 0.22 -10.16
CA LEU A 20 -13.69 -0.91 -10.83
C LEU A 20 -12.80 -1.49 -11.94
N ALA A 21 -12.22 -0.64 -12.78
CA ALA A 21 -11.30 -1.06 -13.83
C ALA A 21 -10.09 -1.81 -13.24
N SER A 22 -9.50 -1.28 -12.18
CA SER A 22 -8.36 -1.91 -11.48
C SER A 22 -8.74 -3.28 -10.89
N GLN A 23 -9.94 -3.41 -10.32
CA GLN A 23 -10.42 -4.69 -9.77
C GLN A 23 -10.68 -5.73 -10.86
N LEU A 24 -11.27 -5.33 -12.01
CA LEU A 24 -11.45 -6.20 -13.15
C LEU A 24 -10.11 -6.68 -13.72
N LEU A 25 -9.14 -5.78 -13.88
CA LEU A 25 -7.78 -6.13 -14.30
C LEU A 25 -7.11 -7.09 -13.31
N GLY A 26 -7.25 -6.83 -12.01
CA GLY A 26 -6.72 -7.71 -10.96
C GLY A 26 -7.36 -9.10 -10.97
N PHE A 27 -8.65 -9.20 -11.26
CA PHE A 27 -9.34 -10.47 -11.43
C PHE A 27 -8.85 -11.25 -12.66
N LEU A 28 -8.74 -10.59 -13.81
CA LEU A 28 -8.18 -11.18 -15.03
C LEU A 28 -6.72 -11.63 -14.82
N TYR A 29 -5.92 -10.81 -14.15
CA TYR A 29 -4.55 -11.14 -13.79
C TYR A 29 -4.48 -12.43 -12.95
N ARG A 30 -5.34 -12.59 -11.94
CA ARG A 30 -5.38 -13.80 -11.12
C ARG A 30 -5.75 -15.06 -11.91
N ILE A 31 -6.68 -14.95 -12.85
CA ILE A 31 -7.04 -16.07 -13.74
C ILE A 31 -5.87 -16.47 -14.62
N LEU A 32 -5.21 -15.48 -15.25
CA LEU A 32 -4.03 -15.73 -16.07
C LEU A 32 -2.89 -16.34 -15.26
N LEU A 33 -2.62 -15.78 -14.10
CA LEU A 33 -1.57 -16.25 -13.20
C LEU A 33 -1.81 -17.70 -12.78
N SER A 34 -3.04 -18.03 -12.36
CA SER A 34 -3.42 -19.39 -11.97
C SER A 34 -3.24 -20.41 -13.10
N ARG A 35 -3.52 -20.01 -14.34
CA ARG A 35 -3.33 -20.88 -15.53
C ARG A 35 -1.87 -21.06 -15.93
N LEU A 36 -1.04 -20.02 -15.75
CA LEU A 36 0.37 -20.05 -16.16
C LEU A 36 1.27 -20.73 -15.11
N ILE A 37 1.03 -20.48 -13.83
CA ILE A 37 1.91 -20.90 -12.73
C ILE A 37 1.44 -22.22 -12.12
N GLY A 38 0.18 -22.56 -12.28
CA GLY A 38 -0.44 -23.76 -11.71
C GLY A 38 -0.95 -23.57 -10.28
N ALA A 39 -1.73 -24.54 -9.81
CA ALA A 39 -2.43 -24.48 -8.54
C ALA A 39 -1.48 -24.51 -7.32
N GLU A 40 -0.37 -25.22 -7.42
CA GLU A 40 0.61 -25.40 -6.32
C GLU A 40 1.26 -24.05 -5.94
N ILE A 41 1.80 -23.33 -6.93
CA ILE A 41 2.45 -22.03 -6.71
C ILE A 41 1.42 -20.97 -6.31
N MET A 42 0.21 -21.07 -6.84
CA MET A 42 -0.89 -20.18 -6.43
C MET A 42 -1.29 -20.41 -4.96
N GLY A 43 -1.21 -21.66 -4.47
CA GLY A 43 -1.37 -21.98 -3.05
C GLY A 43 -0.31 -21.32 -2.18
N LEU A 44 0.98 -21.42 -2.56
CA LEU A 44 2.07 -20.73 -1.84
C LEU A 44 1.88 -19.21 -1.79
N TYR A 45 1.46 -18.61 -2.91
CA TYR A 45 1.13 -17.19 -2.97
C TYR A 45 0.03 -16.80 -1.97
N GLN A 46 -1.04 -17.61 -1.86
CA GLN A 46 -2.12 -17.34 -0.92
C GLN A 46 -1.70 -17.50 0.55
N LEU A 47 -0.74 -18.37 0.85
CA LEU A 47 -0.17 -18.49 2.21
C LEU A 47 0.64 -17.25 2.61
N ILE A 48 1.30 -16.61 1.66
CA ILE A 48 2.16 -15.45 1.90
C ILE A 48 1.33 -14.15 2.03
N MET A 49 0.19 -14.04 1.36
CA MET A 49 -0.64 -12.84 1.35
C MET A 49 -1.13 -12.34 2.71
N PRO A 50 -1.51 -13.19 3.68
CA PRO A 50 -1.83 -12.74 5.04
C PRO A 50 -0.66 -12.07 5.73
N VAL A 51 0.58 -12.58 5.56
CA VAL A 51 1.79 -11.95 6.11
C VAL A 51 1.99 -10.56 5.51
N TYR A 52 1.86 -10.44 4.18
CA TYR A 52 1.88 -9.15 3.49
C TYR A 52 0.87 -8.16 4.11
N SER A 53 -0.38 -8.59 4.30
CA SER A 53 -1.44 -7.74 4.84
C SER A 53 -1.15 -7.27 6.27
N VAL A 54 -0.61 -8.14 7.12
CA VAL A 54 -0.22 -7.79 8.50
C VAL A 54 0.92 -6.79 8.50
N VAL A 55 1.97 -7.04 7.72
CA VAL A 55 3.12 -6.12 7.64
C VAL A 55 2.70 -4.75 7.10
N MET A 56 1.89 -4.70 6.04
CA MET A 56 1.34 -3.45 5.51
C MET A 56 0.48 -2.71 6.53
N SER A 57 -0.34 -3.40 7.30
CA SER A 57 -1.16 -2.80 8.35
C SER A 57 -0.31 -2.14 9.42
N ILE A 58 0.74 -2.79 9.87
CA ILE A 58 1.63 -2.27 10.91
C ILE A 58 2.46 -1.08 10.39
N THR A 59 2.98 -1.17 9.16
CA THR A 59 3.95 -0.20 8.63
C THR A 59 3.31 1.00 7.93
N ALA A 60 2.21 0.82 7.21
CA ALA A 60 1.69 1.82 6.29
C ALA A 60 0.34 2.42 6.68
N VAL A 61 -0.62 1.62 7.18
CA VAL A 61 -2.03 2.06 7.34
C VAL A 61 -2.16 3.29 8.26
N GLY A 62 -1.53 3.28 9.43
CA GLY A 62 -1.58 4.41 10.35
C GLY A 62 -0.96 5.68 9.75
N LEU A 63 0.15 5.54 9.03
CA LEU A 63 0.86 6.65 8.41
C LEU A 63 0.11 7.24 7.20
N THR A 64 -0.62 6.43 6.44
CA THR A 64 -1.42 6.93 5.30
C THR A 64 -2.59 7.79 5.77
N VAL A 65 -3.25 7.41 6.87
CA VAL A 65 -4.31 8.21 7.49
C VAL A 65 -3.75 9.52 8.04
N ALA A 66 -2.65 9.47 8.78
CA ALA A 66 -1.98 10.67 9.29
C ALA A 66 -1.53 11.60 8.15
N MET A 67 -0.98 11.04 7.07
CA MET A 67 -0.58 11.78 5.88
C MET A 67 -1.75 12.54 5.26
N SER A 68 -2.88 11.86 5.04
CA SER A 68 -4.07 12.48 4.44
C SER A 68 -4.63 13.60 5.31
N ASN A 69 -4.75 13.38 6.62
CA ASN A 69 -5.30 14.36 7.56
C ASN A 69 -4.41 15.61 7.69
N LEU A 70 -3.12 15.41 7.98
CA LEU A 70 -2.18 16.52 8.12
C LEU A 70 -1.98 17.29 6.81
N SER A 71 -1.94 16.59 5.67
CA SER A 71 -1.83 17.26 4.36
C SER A 71 -3.04 18.13 4.06
N SER A 72 -4.26 17.69 4.39
CA SER A 72 -5.48 18.47 4.18
C SER A 72 -5.56 19.68 5.11
N GLU A 73 -5.15 19.52 6.38
CA GLU A 73 -5.10 20.61 7.36
C GLU A 73 -4.13 21.71 6.92
N TYR A 74 -2.88 21.37 6.63
CA TYR A 74 -1.88 22.35 6.19
C TYR A 74 -2.19 22.91 4.79
N HIS A 75 -2.88 22.17 3.95
CA HIS A 75 -3.37 22.68 2.67
C HIS A 75 -4.43 23.77 2.87
N ALA A 76 -5.37 23.56 3.80
CA ALA A 76 -6.39 24.55 4.16
C ALA A 76 -5.76 25.82 4.76
N LEU A 77 -4.66 25.68 5.51
CA LEU A 77 -3.89 26.81 6.07
C LEU A 77 -2.96 27.49 5.05
N GLY A 78 -2.86 26.99 3.83
CA GLY A 78 -2.00 27.52 2.76
C GLY A 78 -0.49 27.35 2.99
N ASN A 79 -0.08 26.51 3.95
CA ASN A 79 1.32 26.35 4.32
C ASN A 79 2.00 25.23 3.53
N ARG A 80 2.51 25.55 2.34
CA ARG A 80 3.18 24.60 1.44
C ARG A 80 4.43 23.96 2.04
N LEU A 81 5.18 24.69 2.86
CA LEU A 81 6.40 24.18 3.49
C LEU A 81 6.06 23.09 4.51
N ALA A 82 5.03 23.30 5.32
CA ALA A 82 4.54 22.32 6.29
C ALA A 82 4.09 21.03 5.60
N ILE A 83 3.38 21.12 4.47
CA ILE A 83 2.94 19.96 3.68
C ILE A 83 4.14 19.10 3.24
N ALA A 84 5.21 19.73 2.70
CA ALA A 84 6.41 19.02 2.30
C ALA A 84 7.14 18.37 3.49
N GLN A 85 7.14 19.02 4.66
CA GLN A 85 7.71 18.45 5.88
C GLN A 85 6.91 17.24 6.39
N VAL A 86 5.58 17.27 6.30
CA VAL A 86 4.71 16.12 6.65
C VAL A 86 5.06 14.92 5.78
N LEU A 87 5.15 15.10 4.45
CA LEU A 87 5.54 14.02 3.54
C LEU A 87 6.89 13.41 3.92
N ARG A 88 7.90 14.25 4.15
CA ARG A 88 9.24 13.79 4.52
C ARG A 88 9.25 13.04 5.85
N ARG A 89 8.52 13.52 6.86
CA ARG A 89 8.43 12.88 8.18
C ARG A 89 7.69 11.55 8.12
N CYS A 90 6.58 11.47 7.40
CA CYS A 90 5.84 10.22 7.22
C CYS A 90 6.63 9.18 6.43
N LEU A 91 7.36 9.60 5.38
CA LEU A 91 8.28 8.71 4.65
C LEU A 91 9.40 8.20 5.54
N ALA A 92 10.03 9.08 6.35
CA ALA A 92 11.07 8.67 7.29
C ALA A 92 10.54 7.68 8.34
N ALA A 93 9.37 7.96 8.92
CA ALA A 93 8.72 7.06 9.88
C ALA A 93 8.39 5.70 9.25
N PHE A 94 7.86 5.71 8.01
CA PHE A 94 7.60 4.48 7.26
C PHE A 94 8.87 3.68 7.04
N LEU A 95 9.96 4.30 6.59
CA LEU A 95 11.24 3.62 6.35
C LEU A 95 11.83 3.03 7.63
N ILE A 96 11.71 3.72 8.76
CA ILE A 96 12.18 3.22 10.06
C ILE A 96 11.34 1.99 10.48
N LEU A 97 10.01 2.09 10.45
CA LEU A 97 9.12 0.98 10.79
C LEU A 97 9.31 -0.20 9.83
N PHE A 98 9.39 0.08 8.53
CA PHE A 98 9.66 -0.94 7.52
C PHE A 98 10.99 -1.64 7.77
N SER A 99 12.08 -0.90 8.02
CA SER A 99 13.41 -1.47 8.30
C SER A 99 13.39 -2.40 9.52
N LEU A 100 12.67 -1.99 10.57
CA LEU A 100 12.51 -2.82 11.78
C LEU A 100 11.78 -4.12 11.46
N VAL A 101 10.62 -4.03 10.80
CA VAL A 101 9.81 -5.20 10.45
C VAL A 101 10.52 -6.08 9.42
N ALA A 102 11.20 -5.48 8.43
CA ALA A 102 12.00 -6.20 7.44
C ALA A 102 13.15 -6.96 8.09
N ALA A 103 13.85 -6.35 9.05
CA ALA A 103 14.91 -7.02 9.81
C ALA A 103 14.36 -8.21 10.61
N VAL A 104 13.24 -8.03 11.32
CA VAL A 104 12.57 -9.11 12.06
C VAL A 104 12.14 -10.22 11.12
N THR A 105 11.51 -9.89 9.99
CA THR A 105 11.08 -10.88 8.98
C THR A 105 12.27 -11.60 8.37
N ALA A 106 13.36 -10.89 8.06
CA ALA A 106 14.57 -11.47 7.50
C ALA A 106 15.36 -12.33 8.49
N LEU A 107 15.26 -12.06 9.80
CA LEU A 107 15.88 -12.91 10.84
C LEU A 107 15.02 -14.14 11.17
N LEU A 108 13.71 -14.01 11.04
CA LEU A 108 12.72 -15.02 11.43
C LEU A 108 12.06 -15.70 10.21
N TYR A 109 12.64 -15.56 8.98
CA TYR A 109 12.02 -16.13 7.77
C TYR A 109 11.87 -17.66 7.86
N ASP A 110 12.83 -18.36 8.44
CA ASP A 110 12.79 -19.82 8.65
C ASP A 110 11.65 -20.24 9.59
N PRO A 111 11.57 -19.74 10.84
CA PRO A 111 10.47 -20.09 11.72
C PRO A 111 9.11 -19.60 11.20
N ILE A 112 9.02 -18.47 10.54
CA ILE A 112 7.76 -17.99 9.93
C ILE A 112 7.32 -18.96 8.83
N SER A 113 8.22 -19.39 7.97
CA SER A 113 7.92 -20.30 6.86
C SER A 113 7.50 -21.67 7.36
N VAL A 114 8.27 -22.26 8.28
CA VAL A 114 8.08 -23.65 8.71
C VAL A 114 6.95 -23.77 9.75
N TYR A 115 6.95 -22.94 10.80
CA TYR A 115 5.99 -23.08 11.91
C TYR A 115 4.68 -22.31 11.70
N LEU A 116 4.72 -21.16 11.04
CA LEU A 116 3.53 -20.33 10.83
C LEU A 116 2.82 -20.66 9.51
N LEU A 117 3.57 -20.79 8.42
CA LEU A 117 3.01 -21.07 7.09
C LEU A 117 2.95 -22.56 6.75
N GLY A 118 3.71 -23.39 7.46
CA GLY A 118 3.71 -24.84 7.29
C GLY A 118 4.38 -25.36 6.01
N ASP A 119 5.06 -24.49 5.25
CA ASP A 119 5.75 -24.87 4.02
C ASP A 119 7.05 -24.08 3.84
N ALA A 120 8.20 -24.80 3.86
CA ALA A 120 9.52 -24.21 3.69
C ALA A 120 9.72 -23.51 2.34
N ARG A 121 8.93 -23.83 1.32
CA ARG A 121 8.98 -23.20 -0.01
C ARG A 121 8.52 -21.74 -0.01
N THR A 122 7.83 -21.29 1.05
CA THR A 122 7.40 -19.90 1.21
C THR A 122 8.53 -18.93 1.56
N GLN A 123 9.72 -19.43 1.95
CA GLN A 123 10.87 -18.62 2.35
C GLN A 123 11.25 -17.59 1.29
N LEU A 124 11.42 -18.03 0.06
CA LEU A 124 11.77 -17.16 -1.06
C LEU A 124 10.67 -16.10 -1.31
N GLY A 125 9.41 -16.50 -1.18
CA GLY A 125 8.26 -15.60 -1.31
C GLY A 125 8.24 -14.54 -0.22
N LEU A 126 8.55 -14.89 1.04
CA LEU A 126 8.65 -13.94 2.15
C LEU A 126 9.74 -12.89 1.91
N LEU A 127 10.90 -13.30 1.41
CA LEU A 127 11.98 -12.36 1.08
C LEU A 127 11.62 -11.44 -0.07
N LEU A 128 10.94 -11.96 -1.10
CA LEU A 128 10.45 -11.16 -2.24
C LEU A 128 9.32 -10.21 -1.86
N LEU A 129 8.59 -10.47 -0.77
CA LEU A 129 7.59 -9.53 -0.25
C LEU A 129 8.19 -8.22 0.26
N LEU A 130 9.39 -8.24 0.82
CA LEU A 130 9.99 -7.05 1.42
C LEU A 130 10.11 -5.88 0.43
N PRO A 131 10.73 -6.04 -0.76
CA PRO A 131 10.77 -4.96 -1.75
C PRO A 131 9.36 -4.56 -2.26
N CYS A 132 8.42 -5.52 -2.38
CA CYS A 132 7.04 -5.20 -2.74
C CYS A 132 6.36 -4.31 -1.70
N ILE A 133 6.51 -4.63 -0.41
CA ILE A 133 5.95 -3.83 0.69
C ILE A 133 6.55 -2.43 0.71
N LEU A 134 7.87 -2.32 0.49
CA LEU A 134 8.54 -1.02 0.43
C LEU A 134 7.95 -0.15 -0.68
N LEU A 135 7.87 -0.67 -1.89
CA LEU A 135 7.36 0.07 -3.05
C LEU A 135 5.88 0.44 -2.88
N THR A 136 5.05 -0.51 -2.46
CA THR A 136 3.61 -0.25 -2.25
C THR A 136 3.36 0.71 -1.09
N GLY A 137 4.16 0.65 -0.03
CA GLY A 137 4.05 1.58 1.10
C GLY A 137 4.41 3.01 0.70
N VAL A 138 5.48 3.20 -0.07
CA VAL A 138 5.87 4.50 -0.63
C VAL A 138 4.79 5.02 -1.57
N GLU A 139 4.28 4.18 -2.47
CA GLU A 139 3.18 4.53 -3.37
C GLU A 139 1.94 4.99 -2.61
N ASN A 140 1.50 4.23 -1.60
CA ASN A 140 0.34 4.57 -0.79
C ASN A 140 0.51 5.90 -0.05
N LEU A 141 1.69 6.18 0.52
CA LEU A 141 1.96 7.47 1.16
C LEU A 141 1.82 8.63 0.17
N HIS A 142 2.32 8.50 -1.05
CA HIS A 142 2.17 9.53 -2.09
C HIS A 142 0.71 9.68 -2.54
N LYS A 143 -0.05 8.58 -2.70
CA LYS A 143 -1.49 8.65 -3.01
C LYS A 143 -2.25 9.43 -1.94
N HIS A 144 -2.03 9.12 -0.66
CA HIS A 144 -2.70 9.81 0.44
C HIS A 144 -2.26 11.27 0.60
N PHE A 145 -1.03 11.60 0.24
CA PHE A 145 -0.57 12.98 0.11
C PHE A 145 -1.40 13.75 -0.93
N PHE A 146 -1.59 13.19 -2.13
CA PHE A 146 -2.39 13.82 -3.17
C PHE A 146 -3.86 13.92 -2.79
N TYR A 147 -4.42 12.92 -2.14
CA TYR A 147 -5.80 12.98 -1.63
C TYR A 147 -5.96 14.09 -0.58
N GLY A 148 -5.03 14.23 0.34
CA GLY A 148 -5.02 15.30 1.35
C GLY A 148 -4.91 16.71 0.76
N THR A 149 -4.20 16.88 -0.36
CA THR A 149 -4.08 18.17 -1.07
C THR A 149 -5.21 18.42 -2.07
N GLY A 150 -6.20 17.53 -2.17
CA GLY A 150 -7.34 17.67 -3.10
C GLY A 150 -6.99 17.45 -4.58
N ASN A 151 -5.80 16.98 -4.88
CA ASN A 151 -5.37 16.70 -6.24
C ASN A 151 -5.57 15.21 -6.56
N ILE A 152 -6.66 14.89 -7.25
CA ILE A 152 -7.09 13.49 -7.49
C ILE A 152 -6.49 12.91 -8.76
N ARG A 153 -6.06 13.76 -9.71
CA ARG A 153 -5.59 13.31 -11.03
C ARG A 153 -4.35 12.40 -11.01
N PRO A 154 -3.28 12.70 -10.23
CA PRO A 154 -2.09 11.85 -10.22
C PRO A 154 -2.31 10.43 -9.67
N PRO A 155 -3.14 10.19 -8.62
CA PRO A 155 -3.36 8.85 -8.07
C PRO A 155 -4.48 8.06 -8.77
N ALA A 156 -5.25 8.67 -9.68
CA ALA A 156 -6.28 7.99 -10.47
C ALA A 156 -5.70 7.38 -11.73
#